data_1f906c7199e53e44c15c67d1296a096c
#
_entry.id   1f906c7199e53e44c15c67d1296a096c
#
_cell.length_a   1.000
_cell.length_b   1.000
_cell.length_c   1.000
_cell.angle_alpha   90.00
_cell.angle_beta   90.00
_cell.angle_gamma   90.00
#
_symmetry.space_group_name_H-M   'P 1'
#
loop_
_entity.id
_entity.type
_entity.pdbx_description
1 polymer ?
#
loop_
_entity_poly.entity_id
_entity_poly.type
_entity_poly.pdbx_seq_one_letter_code
_entity_poly.pdbx_strand_id
1 'polypeptide(L)'
;HTRSCLVSWARDVYKRQIVLISGPSSSGKTTFSKRLSIQLMTNLLKPVAISLDNYFVNRTDTPLDETGDYDYESLYALDLDLFNKDLNRLLQGETIEMPTYNFETGEREYRGNTLKLEQGSVLILEGIHGLNPDLTPQIETLLKYRIYVSALTTISIDDHNWIPTADNRLLRRIIRDHKYRGASAQSTIARWGSVRRGEDKWIFPYQENADAMFNSSLLFELAVMKDYAQPILSAVPHDCPEYAEAHRLLRFLGYFQSINQREIPPTSLLREFLGGSSFKY
;
A
#
# COMPACT_ATOMS: atom_id res chain seq x y z
N HIS A 1 5.89 -22.77 10.14
CA HIS A 1 6.19 -21.53 10.89
C HIS A 1 5.25 -20.37 10.53
N THR A 2 4.81 -20.21 9.27
CA THR A 2 3.89 -19.14 8.83
C THR A 2 2.49 -19.20 9.46
N ARG A 3 1.92 -20.40 9.68
CA ARG A 3 0.62 -20.56 10.35
C ARG A 3 0.67 -20.15 11.83
N SER A 4 1.75 -20.43 12.52
CA SER A 4 1.90 -20.09 13.95
C SER A 4 1.99 -18.57 14.16
N CYS A 5 2.66 -17.84 13.28
CA CYS A 5 2.80 -16.39 13.36
C CYS A 5 1.44 -15.68 13.15
N LEU A 6 0.66 -16.08 12.13
CA LEU A 6 -0.66 -15.49 11.85
C LEU A 6 -1.68 -15.77 12.95
N VAL A 7 -1.61 -16.95 13.58
CA VAL A 7 -2.48 -17.30 14.72
C VAL A 7 -2.08 -16.52 15.98
N SER A 8 -0.79 -16.27 16.20
CA SER A 8 -0.33 -15.40 17.28
C SER A 8 -0.81 -13.96 17.10
N TRP A 9 -0.72 -13.43 15.90
CA TRP A 9 -1.19 -12.08 15.59
C TRP A 9 -2.71 -11.95 15.79
N ALA A 10 -3.49 -12.94 15.39
CA ALA A 10 -4.93 -12.93 15.61
C ALA A 10 -5.30 -12.87 17.11
N ARG A 11 -4.51 -13.52 18.00
CA ARG A 11 -4.74 -13.46 19.46
C ARG A 11 -4.42 -12.09 20.05
N ASP A 12 -3.38 -11.42 19.54
CA ASP A 12 -3.01 -10.09 20.03
C ASP A 12 -3.99 -9.02 19.51
N VAL A 13 -4.50 -9.18 18.30
CA VAL A 13 -5.55 -8.33 17.72
C VAL A 13 -6.88 -8.47 18.48
N TYR A 14 -7.20 -9.64 19.03
CA TYR A 14 -8.45 -9.86 19.78
C TYR A 14 -8.64 -8.92 20.98
N LYS A 15 -7.55 -8.42 21.55
CA LYS A 15 -7.58 -7.48 22.67
C LYS A 15 -7.63 -6.01 22.22
N ARG A 16 -7.39 -5.74 20.93
CA ARG A 16 -7.30 -4.41 20.35
C ARG A 16 -8.38 -4.27 19.28
N GLN A 17 -9.12 -3.20 19.31
CA GLN A 17 -10.26 -2.99 18.41
C GLN A 17 -9.89 -2.40 17.05
N ILE A 18 -8.68 -1.84 16.94
CA ILE A 18 -8.20 -1.14 15.75
C ILE A 18 -6.86 -1.70 15.31
N VAL A 19 -6.79 -2.12 14.06
CA VAL A 19 -5.56 -2.52 13.37
C VAL A 19 -5.16 -1.44 12.40
N LEU A 20 -3.98 -0.89 12.56
CA LEU A 20 -3.39 0.10 11.66
C LEU A 20 -2.36 -0.59 10.78
N ILE A 21 -2.55 -0.55 9.47
CA ILE A 21 -1.65 -1.14 8.49
C ILE A 21 -0.99 -0.02 7.70
N SER A 22 0.32 0.10 7.85
CA SER A 22 1.12 1.09 7.14
C SER A 22 2.26 0.45 6.35
N GLY A 23 2.89 1.26 5.55
CA GLY A 23 4.06 0.91 4.75
C GLY A 23 4.14 1.75 3.49
N PRO A 24 5.29 1.78 2.82
CA PRO A 24 5.53 2.63 1.68
C PRO A 24 4.65 2.24 0.47
N SER A 25 4.61 3.10 -0.52
CA SER A 25 3.85 2.84 -1.76
C SER A 25 4.27 1.52 -2.42
N SER A 26 3.29 0.78 -2.96
CA SER A 26 3.49 -0.52 -3.61
C SER A 26 4.11 -1.61 -2.71
N SER A 27 3.95 -1.50 -1.40
CA SER A 27 4.37 -2.54 -0.45
C SER A 27 3.40 -3.73 -0.33
N GLY A 28 2.21 -3.65 -0.93
CA GLY A 28 1.20 -4.73 -0.86
C GLY A 28 0.30 -4.67 0.36
N LYS A 29 0.14 -3.49 0.97
CA LYS A 29 -0.74 -3.27 2.14
C LYS A 29 -2.16 -3.71 1.90
N THR A 30 -2.74 -3.35 0.77
CA THR A 30 -4.14 -3.61 0.46
C THR A 30 -4.44 -5.12 0.39
N THR A 31 -3.60 -5.90 -0.29
CA THR A 31 -3.75 -7.36 -0.31
C THR A 31 -3.50 -7.97 1.06
N PHE A 32 -2.51 -7.45 1.79
CA PHE A 32 -2.26 -7.89 3.17
C PHE A 32 -3.47 -7.67 4.07
N SER A 33 -4.10 -6.49 4.02
CA SER A 33 -5.32 -6.15 4.76
C SER A 33 -6.46 -7.12 4.46
N LYS A 34 -6.68 -7.43 3.18
CA LYS A 34 -7.72 -8.39 2.76
C LYS A 34 -7.43 -9.81 3.25
N ARG A 35 -6.19 -10.25 3.19
CA ARG A 35 -5.77 -11.57 3.72
C ARG A 35 -5.90 -11.63 5.24
N LEU A 36 -5.52 -10.57 5.94
CA LEU A 36 -5.71 -10.47 7.39
C LEU A 36 -7.20 -10.53 7.74
N SER A 37 -8.06 -9.84 6.99
CA SER A 37 -9.51 -9.90 7.19
C SER A 37 -10.05 -11.33 7.12
N ILE A 38 -9.60 -12.12 6.14
CA ILE A 38 -9.98 -13.54 6.05
C ILE A 38 -9.52 -14.31 7.29
N GLN A 39 -8.28 -14.09 7.75
CA GLN A 39 -7.76 -14.76 8.95
C GLN A 39 -8.53 -14.36 10.22
N LEU A 40 -8.96 -13.12 10.33
CA LEU A 40 -9.80 -12.67 11.44
C LEU A 40 -11.20 -13.33 11.38
N MET A 41 -11.81 -13.41 10.21
CA MET A 41 -13.10 -14.11 10.02
C MET A 41 -13.02 -15.60 10.39
N THR A 42 -11.92 -16.29 10.06
CA THR A 42 -11.74 -17.70 10.47
C THR A 42 -11.58 -17.86 11.98
N ASN A 43 -11.28 -16.77 12.70
CA ASN A 43 -11.25 -16.71 14.17
C ASN A 43 -12.53 -16.10 14.76
N LEU A 44 -13.63 -16.08 14.00
CA LEU A 44 -14.95 -15.59 14.39
C LEU A 44 -15.01 -14.09 14.73
N LEU A 45 -14.04 -13.31 14.26
CA LEU A 45 -14.02 -11.86 14.36
C LEU A 45 -14.70 -11.24 13.13
N LYS A 46 -15.19 -10.01 13.28
CA LYS A 46 -15.85 -9.25 12.21
C LYS A 46 -14.92 -8.11 11.73
N PRO A 47 -14.00 -8.36 10.78
CA PRO A 47 -13.14 -7.30 10.29
C PRO A 47 -13.91 -6.31 9.41
N VAL A 48 -13.66 -5.04 9.62
CA VAL A 48 -14.15 -3.92 8.83
C VAL A 48 -12.95 -3.14 8.32
N ALA A 49 -12.68 -3.17 7.03
CA ALA A 49 -11.52 -2.53 6.44
C ALA A 49 -11.89 -1.18 5.81
N ILE A 50 -11.13 -0.16 6.14
CA ILE A 50 -11.21 1.20 5.59
C ILE A 50 -9.85 1.55 4.99
N SER A 51 -9.84 1.97 3.72
CA SER A 51 -8.66 2.57 3.11
C SER A 51 -8.58 4.05 3.43
N LEU A 52 -7.43 4.50 3.94
CA LEU A 52 -7.15 5.91 4.19
C LEU A 52 -7.13 6.72 2.88
N ASP A 53 -6.84 6.06 1.74
CA ASP A 53 -6.84 6.71 0.43
C ASP A 53 -8.22 7.30 0.07
N ASN A 54 -9.30 6.80 0.66
CA ASN A 54 -10.63 7.38 0.47
C ASN A 54 -10.81 8.77 1.11
N TYR A 55 -9.92 9.14 2.01
CA TYR A 55 -9.95 10.42 2.73
C TYR A 55 -8.98 11.46 2.17
N PHE A 56 -8.39 11.23 0.98
CA PHE A 56 -7.62 12.28 0.32
C PHE A 56 -8.46 13.53 0.11
N VAL A 57 -7.84 14.71 0.29
CA VAL A 57 -8.41 15.98 -0.16
C VAL A 57 -8.47 16.00 -1.68
N ASN A 58 -9.26 16.89 -2.28
CA ASN A 58 -9.25 17.03 -3.73
C ASN A 58 -7.84 17.38 -4.22
N ARG A 59 -7.52 16.98 -5.44
CA ARG A 59 -6.17 17.17 -6.01
C ARG A 59 -5.68 18.61 -5.91
N THR A 60 -6.57 19.57 -6.15
CA THR A 60 -6.28 21.01 -6.06
C THR A 60 -5.91 21.48 -4.66
N ASP A 61 -6.35 20.77 -3.64
CA ASP A 61 -6.16 21.11 -2.22
C ASP A 61 -4.98 20.36 -1.61
N THR A 62 -4.33 19.48 -2.40
CA THR A 62 -3.16 18.72 -1.96
C THR A 62 -1.99 19.66 -1.67
N PRO A 63 -1.29 19.53 -0.53
CA PRO A 63 -0.09 20.32 -0.24
C PRO A 63 0.97 20.21 -1.34
N LEU A 64 1.76 21.25 -1.51
CA LEU A 64 2.89 21.22 -2.42
C LEU A 64 4.17 20.80 -1.67
N ASP A 65 5.04 20.09 -2.36
CA ASP A 65 6.39 19.77 -1.87
C ASP A 65 7.36 20.96 -2.09
N GLU A 66 8.62 20.80 -1.69
CA GLU A 66 9.65 21.83 -1.78
C GLU A 66 9.99 22.21 -3.24
N THR A 67 9.60 21.38 -4.21
CA THR A 67 9.80 21.63 -5.65
C THR A 67 8.59 22.31 -6.30
N GLY A 68 7.48 22.47 -5.56
CA GLY A 68 6.23 23.05 -6.03
C GLY A 68 5.29 22.03 -6.70
N ASP A 69 5.60 20.73 -6.60
CA ASP A 69 4.75 19.65 -7.04
C ASP A 69 3.81 19.19 -5.91
N TYR A 70 2.68 18.55 -6.25
CA TYR A 70 1.77 18.00 -5.26
C TYR A 70 2.42 16.90 -4.41
N ASP A 71 2.48 17.10 -3.08
CA ASP A 71 2.96 16.11 -2.12
C ASP A 71 1.84 15.14 -1.70
N TYR A 72 1.59 14.14 -2.52
CA TYR A 72 0.60 13.09 -2.22
C TYR A 72 1.01 12.16 -1.08
N GLU A 73 2.28 12.19 -0.68
CA GLU A 73 2.78 11.40 0.44
C GLU A 73 2.68 12.18 1.78
N SER A 74 2.27 13.45 1.76
CA SER A 74 2.04 14.26 2.95
C SER A 74 0.87 13.71 3.78
N LEU A 75 1.00 13.75 5.13
CA LEU A 75 -0.11 13.46 6.02
C LEU A 75 -1.30 14.40 5.76
N TYR A 76 -1.03 15.64 5.40
CA TYR A 76 -2.03 16.67 5.12
C TYR A 76 -2.65 16.58 3.71
N ALA A 77 -2.23 15.60 2.91
CA ALA A 77 -2.99 15.19 1.73
C ALA A 77 -4.26 14.44 2.12
N LEU A 78 -4.38 14.00 3.38
CA LEU A 78 -5.60 13.44 3.95
C LEU A 78 -6.41 14.54 4.64
N ASP A 79 -7.73 14.46 4.52
CA ASP A 79 -8.69 15.23 5.30
C ASP A 79 -8.78 14.62 6.71
N LEU A 80 -7.86 15.02 7.58
CA LEU A 80 -7.75 14.49 8.94
C LEU A 80 -8.98 14.80 9.79
N ASP A 81 -9.59 15.96 9.58
CA ASP A 81 -10.79 16.39 10.33
C ASP A 81 -11.97 15.48 10.00
N LEU A 82 -12.24 15.27 8.71
CA LEU A 82 -13.28 14.35 8.26
C LEU A 82 -13.00 12.93 8.73
N PHE A 83 -11.77 12.44 8.53
CA PHE A 83 -11.37 11.10 8.94
C PHE A 83 -11.60 10.87 10.43
N ASN A 84 -11.11 11.78 11.28
CA ASN A 84 -11.24 11.65 12.73
C ASN A 84 -12.69 11.81 13.20
N LYS A 85 -13.48 12.66 12.54
CA LYS A 85 -14.92 12.78 12.80
C LYS A 85 -15.66 11.48 12.51
N ASP A 86 -15.42 10.90 11.34
CA ASP A 86 -16.04 9.63 10.92
C ASP A 86 -15.61 8.47 11.80
N LEU A 87 -14.32 8.41 12.15
CA LEU A 87 -13.78 7.39 13.04
C LEU A 87 -14.44 7.45 14.43
N ASN A 88 -14.59 8.64 15.01
CA ASN A 88 -15.27 8.81 16.30
C ASN A 88 -16.73 8.37 16.24
N ARG A 89 -17.46 8.74 15.20
CA ARG A 89 -18.85 8.31 14.98
C ARG A 89 -18.97 6.80 14.87
N LEU A 90 -18.07 6.16 14.11
CA LEU A 90 -18.03 4.70 14.01
C LEU A 90 -17.78 4.02 15.36
N LEU A 91 -16.84 4.54 16.16
CA LEU A 91 -16.53 3.99 17.49
C LEU A 91 -17.69 4.19 18.48
N GLN A 92 -18.55 5.18 18.26
CA GLN A 92 -19.80 5.39 19.02
C GLN A 92 -20.96 4.51 18.51
N GLY A 93 -20.71 3.70 17.46
CA GLY A 93 -21.72 2.81 16.87
C GLY A 93 -22.70 3.53 15.94
N GLU A 94 -22.37 4.73 15.50
CA GLU A 94 -23.14 5.46 14.50
C GLU A 94 -22.89 4.91 13.09
N THR A 95 -23.82 5.22 12.19
CA THR A 95 -23.65 4.95 10.76
C THR A 95 -23.03 6.19 10.10
N ILE A 96 -21.99 5.98 9.28
CA ILE A 96 -21.42 7.02 8.42
C ILE A 96 -21.63 6.68 6.96
N GLU A 97 -21.59 7.68 6.10
CA GLU A 97 -21.44 7.49 4.64
C GLU A 97 -19.95 7.53 4.29
N MET A 98 -19.46 6.45 3.70
CA MET A 98 -18.04 6.31 3.36
C MET A 98 -17.69 7.14 2.13
N PRO A 99 -16.69 8.03 2.21
CA PRO A 99 -16.15 8.68 1.02
C PRO A 99 -15.45 7.65 0.13
N THR A 100 -15.31 8.00 -1.15
CA THR A 100 -14.52 7.27 -2.14
C THR A 100 -13.69 8.27 -2.91
N TYR A 101 -12.38 8.04 -3.01
CA TYR A 101 -11.51 8.91 -3.80
C TYR A 101 -11.36 8.35 -5.21
N ASN A 102 -11.64 9.20 -6.19
CA ASN A 102 -11.48 8.88 -7.60
C ASN A 102 -10.10 9.35 -8.08
N PHE A 103 -9.19 8.40 -8.30
CA PHE A 103 -7.81 8.70 -8.72
C PHE A 103 -7.71 9.28 -10.14
N GLU A 104 -8.69 9.06 -10.99
CA GLU A 104 -8.71 9.61 -12.37
C GLU A 104 -9.05 11.10 -12.34
N THR A 105 -10.16 11.46 -11.68
CA THR A 105 -10.60 12.86 -11.57
C THR A 105 -9.80 13.62 -10.52
N GLY A 106 -9.32 12.95 -9.48
CA GLY A 106 -8.65 13.55 -8.34
C GLY A 106 -9.62 14.20 -7.35
N GLU A 107 -10.84 13.68 -7.27
CA GLU A 107 -11.90 14.20 -6.42
C GLU A 107 -12.44 13.14 -5.48
N ARG A 108 -12.93 13.58 -4.33
CA ARG A 108 -13.66 12.75 -3.37
C ARG A 108 -15.15 12.74 -3.71
N GLU A 109 -15.73 11.56 -3.74
CA GLU A 109 -17.13 11.31 -4.09
C GLU A 109 -17.84 10.56 -2.97
N TYR A 110 -19.16 10.78 -2.85
CA TYR A 110 -20.04 9.98 -2.00
C TYR A 110 -20.98 9.17 -2.89
N ARG A 111 -20.97 7.85 -2.73
CA ARG A 111 -21.71 6.91 -3.58
C ARG A 111 -22.83 6.18 -2.83
N GLY A 112 -23.25 6.70 -1.68
CA GLY A 112 -24.27 6.10 -0.81
C GLY A 112 -23.81 4.85 -0.03
N ASN A 113 -22.51 4.56 -0.03
CA ASN A 113 -21.97 3.44 0.74
C ASN A 113 -21.96 3.77 2.22
N THR A 114 -22.80 3.11 3.02
CA THR A 114 -22.85 3.35 4.46
C THR A 114 -22.09 2.27 5.22
N LEU A 115 -21.48 2.67 6.34
CA LEU A 115 -20.74 1.79 7.23
C LEU A 115 -21.19 2.01 8.67
N LYS A 116 -21.33 0.90 9.40
CA LYS A 116 -21.57 0.87 10.84
C LYS A 116 -20.77 -0.26 11.47
N LEU A 117 -20.14 0.01 12.61
CA LEU A 117 -19.48 -1.05 13.39
C LEU A 117 -20.49 -1.80 14.25
N GLU A 118 -20.44 -3.13 14.18
CA GLU A 118 -21.20 -4.00 15.07
C GLU A 118 -20.38 -4.36 16.31
N GLN A 119 -21.04 -4.86 17.33
CA GLN A 119 -20.34 -5.40 18.50
C GLN A 119 -19.39 -6.54 18.10
N GLY A 120 -18.14 -6.47 18.54
CA GLY A 120 -17.11 -7.46 18.20
C GLY A 120 -16.45 -7.20 16.82
N SER A 121 -16.73 -6.07 16.19
CA SER A 121 -15.99 -5.64 14.99
C SER A 121 -14.56 -5.28 15.32
N VAL A 122 -13.63 -5.65 14.40
CA VAL A 122 -12.24 -5.21 14.37
C VAL A 122 -12.08 -4.26 13.21
N LEU A 123 -11.79 -3.00 13.50
CA LEU A 123 -11.57 -1.98 12.47
C LEU A 123 -10.14 -2.10 11.93
N ILE A 124 -9.98 -2.21 10.63
CA ILE A 124 -8.70 -2.24 9.93
C ILE A 124 -8.56 -0.94 9.13
N LEU A 125 -7.62 -0.10 9.49
CA LEU A 125 -7.29 1.13 8.79
C LEU A 125 -6.00 0.89 7.99
N GLU A 126 -6.08 1.01 6.66
CA GLU A 126 -4.96 0.74 5.75
C GLU A 126 -4.60 1.99 4.98
N GLY A 127 -3.31 2.36 5.02
CA GLY A 127 -2.75 3.48 4.24
C GLY A 127 -1.31 3.78 4.63
N ILE A 128 -0.68 4.70 3.90
CA ILE A 128 0.74 5.03 4.10
C ILE A 128 1.01 5.66 5.48
N HIS A 129 0.02 6.33 6.08
CA HIS A 129 0.15 7.04 7.35
C HIS A 129 -0.32 6.25 8.58
N GLY A 130 -0.66 4.96 8.44
CA GLY A 130 -1.24 4.17 9.53
C GLY A 130 -0.40 4.11 10.81
N LEU A 131 0.90 4.35 10.76
CA LEU A 131 1.80 4.37 11.93
C LEU A 131 2.14 5.77 12.43
N ASN A 132 1.71 6.82 11.72
CA ASN A 132 1.89 8.19 12.20
C ASN A 132 0.93 8.46 13.36
N PRO A 133 1.44 8.86 14.56
CA PRO A 133 0.60 9.13 15.73
C PRO A 133 -0.43 10.25 15.49
N ASP A 134 -0.10 11.21 14.63
CA ASP A 134 -0.96 12.37 14.33
C ASP A 134 -2.19 11.98 13.47
N LEU A 135 -2.23 10.77 12.92
CA LEU A 135 -3.39 10.27 12.18
C LEU A 135 -4.60 10.05 13.12
N THR A 136 -4.35 9.51 14.32
CA THR A 136 -5.41 9.11 15.27
C THR A 136 -5.04 9.52 16.70
N PRO A 137 -4.85 10.84 16.98
CA PRO A 137 -4.34 11.32 18.27
C PRO A 137 -5.33 11.04 19.42
N GLN A 138 -6.64 10.99 19.13
CA GLN A 138 -7.70 10.78 20.12
C GLN A 138 -7.85 9.32 20.58
N ILE A 139 -7.20 8.35 19.90
CA ILE A 139 -7.35 6.93 20.22
C ILE A 139 -6.16 6.47 21.08
N GLU A 140 -6.47 5.83 22.20
CA GLU A 140 -5.45 5.26 23.09
C GLU A 140 -4.58 4.22 22.38
N THR A 141 -3.28 4.27 22.64
CA THR A 141 -2.30 3.35 22.04
C THR A 141 -2.60 1.88 22.36
N LEU A 142 -3.14 1.59 23.53
CA LEU A 142 -3.51 0.22 23.94
C LEU A 142 -4.62 -0.40 23.10
N LEU A 143 -5.45 0.41 22.45
CA LEU A 143 -6.52 -0.07 21.56
C LEU A 143 -6.04 -0.31 20.13
N LYS A 144 -4.81 0.08 19.81
CA LYS A 144 -4.21 -0.01 18.47
C LYS A 144 -3.28 -1.21 18.36
N TYR A 145 -3.37 -1.94 17.25
CA TYR A 145 -2.36 -2.90 16.82
C TYR A 145 -1.77 -2.43 15.49
N ARG A 146 -0.48 -2.16 15.46
CA ARG A 146 0.20 -1.46 14.36
C ARG A 146 1.06 -2.43 13.58
N ILE A 147 0.83 -2.52 12.28
CA ILE A 147 1.53 -3.43 11.38
C ILE A 147 2.23 -2.62 10.29
N TYR A 148 3.53 -2.83 10.16
CA TYR A 148 4.31 -2.28 9.05
C TYR A 148 4.48 -3.32 7.96
N VAL A 149 4.05 -3.00 6.73
CA VAL A 149 4.16 -3.87 5.55
C VAL A 149 5.18 -3.30 4.59
N SER A 150 6.23 -4.05 4.31
CA SER A 150 7.27 -3.64 3.36
C SER A 150 7.69 -4.81 2.48
N ALA A 151 8.09 -4.51 1.24
CA ALA A 151 8.59 -5.48 0.28
C ALA A 151 10.11 -5.62 0.42
N LEU A 152 10.57 -6.07 1.58
CA LEU A 152 12.00 -6.21 1.88
C LEU A 152 12.61 -7.33 1.03
N THR A 153 13.40 -6.95 0.04
CA THR A 153 14.13 -7.92 -0.79
C THR A 153 15.24 -8.58 0.03
N THR A 154 15.22 -9.92 0.09
CA THR A 154 16.15 -10.72 0.89
C THR A 154 17.12 -11.51 0.01
N ILE A 155 17.07 -11.32 -1.30
CA ILE A 155 17.94 -11.97 -2.28
C ILE A 155 18.97 -11.00 -2.82
N SER A 156 20.14 -11.53 -3.14
CA SER A 156 21.21 -10.81 -3.83
C SER A 156 21.39 -11.39 -5.23
N ILE A 157 21.89 -10.59 -6.16
CA ILE A 157 22.26 -11.05 -7.51
C ILE A 157 23.58 -11.84 -7.42
N ASP A 158 24.49 -11.35 -6.58
CA ASP A 158 25.79 -11.97 -6.29
C ASP A 158 26.23 -11.60 -4.85
N ASP A 159 27.45 -11.95 -4.46
CA ASP A 159 27.99 -11.73 -3.11
C ASP A 159 28.12 -10.24 -2.72
N HIS A 160 28.03 -9.32 -3.69
CA HIS A 160 28.24 -7.90 -3.48
C HIS A 160 27.03 -7.04 -3.89
N ASN A 161 26.13 -7.59 -4.70
CA ASN A 161 25.01 -6.84 -5.28
C ASN A 161 23.66 -7.36 -4.76
N TRP A 162 23.16 -6.70 -3.75
CA TRP A 162 21.82 -6.92 -3.22
C TRP A 162 20.76 -6.22 -4.09
N ILE A 163 19.55 -6.67 -4.05
CA ILE A 163 18.43 -6.08 -4.76
C ILE A 163 17.82 -4.97 -3.90
N PRO A 164 17.84 -3.71 -4.36
CA PRO A 164 17.23 -2.63 -3.60
C PRO A 164 15.71 -2.80 -3.47
N THR A 165 15.19 -2.69 -2.24
CA THR A 165 13.74 -2.69 -1.98
C THR A 165 13.00 -1.63 -2.80
N ALA A 166 13.65 -0.47 -3.02
CA ALA A 166 13.10 0.60 -3.83
C ALA A 166 12.85 0.18 -5.28
N ASP A 167 13.77 -0.57 -5.90
CA ASP A 167 13.64 -1.05 -7.27
C ASP A 167 12.49 -2.04 -7.43
N ASN A 168 12.37 -2.96 -6.49
CA ASN A 168 11.27 -3.91 -6.46
C ASN A 168 9.91 -3.19 -6.37
N ARG A 169 9.80 -2.20 -5.48
CA ARG A 169 8.58 -1.41 -5.32
C ARG A 169 8.31 -0.50 -6.54
N LEU A 170 9.34 0.05 -7.17
CA LEU A 170 9.19 0.84 -8.38
C LEU A 170 8.64 -0.03 -9.52
N LEU A 171 9.15 -1.24 -9.72
CA LEU A 171 8.62 -2.19 -10.71
C LEU A 171 7.17 -2.55 -10.44
N ARG A 172 6.81 -2.87 -9.19
CA ARG A 172 5.42 -3.10 -8.77
C ARG A 172 4.54 -1.89 -9.10
N ARG A 173 5.01 -0.67 -8.82
CA ARG A 173 4.28 0.58 -9.09
C ARG A 173 4.09 0.81 -10.58
N ILE A 174 5.14 0.65 -11.40
CA ILE A 174 5.08 0.82 -12.85
C ILE A 174 4.01 -0.11 -13.46
N ILE A 175 4.03 -1.39 -13.09
CA ILE A 175 3.06 -2.37 -13.60
C ILE A 175 1.63 -2.01 -13.17
N ARG A 176 1.42 -1.68 -11.88
CA ARG A 176 0.12 -1.32 -11.33
C ARG A 176 -0.43 -0.04 -11.98
N ASP A 177 0.37 1.01 -12.02
CA ASP A 177 -0.06 2.32 -12.49
C ASP A 177 -0.34 2.31 -13.99
N HIS A 178 0.45 1.55 -14.77
CA HIS A 178 0.15 1.30 -16.18
C HIS A 178 -1.19 0.57 -16.36
N LYS A 179 -1.44 -0.47 -15.55
CA LYS A 179 -2.61 -1.32 -15.72
C LYS A 179 -3.92 -0.67 -15.24
N TYR A 180 -3.88 0.05 -14.12
CA TYR A 180 -5.09 0.48 -13.41
C TYR A 180 -5.28 1.99 -13.34
N ARG A 181 -4.25 2.77 -13.68
CA ARG A 181 -4.26 4.24 -13.58
C ARG A 181 -3.95 4.94 -14.90
N GLY A 182 -3.77 4.17 -15.99
CA GLY A 182 -3.44 4.71 -17.32
C GLY A 182 -2.11 5.48 -17.38
N ALA A 183 -1.23 5.32 -16.38
CA ALA A 183 0.04 6.03 -16.32
C ALA A 183 1.13 5.32 -17.13
N SER A 184 1.96 6.08 -17.84
CA SER A 184 3.15 5.54 -18.51
C SER A 184 4.28 5.22 -17.53
N ALA A 185 5.23 4.35 -17.93
CA ALA A 185 6.45 4.14 -17.14
C ALA A 185 7.23 5.44 -16.95
N GLN A 186 7.31 6.28 -18.00
CA GLN A 186 7.95 7.59 -17.93
C GLN A 186 7.35 8.44 -16.80
N SER A 187 6.03 8.62 -16.75
CA SER A 187 5.39 9.43 -15.72
C SER A 187 5.55 8.85 -14.31
N THR A 188 5.59 7.52 -14.18
CA THR A 188 5.80 6.85 -12.90
C THR A 188 7.24 7.04 -12.41
N ILE A 189 8.23 6.92 -13.30
CA ILE A 189 9.65 7.14 -12.99
C ILE A 189 9.90 8.60 -12.62
N ALA A 190 9.36 9.54 -13.39
CA ALA A 190 9.48 10.97 -13.12
C ALA A 190 9.03 11.34 -11.69
N ARG A 191 7.93 10.73 -11.23
CA ARG A 191 7.37 10.98 -9.90
C ARG A 191 8.08 10.21 -8.77
N TRP A 192 8.92 9.21 -9.10
CA TRP A 192 9.49 8.33 -8.09
C TRP A 192 10.37 9.06 -7.08
N GLY A 193 11.09 10.09 -7.51
CA GLY A 193 11.91 10.93 -6.62
C GLY A 193 11.07 11.64 -5.56
N SER A 194 9.93 12.23 -5.93
CA SER A 194 9.00 12.87 -4.99
C SER A 194 8.41 11.86 -4.00
N VAL A 195 7.99 10.68 -4.50
CA VAL A 195 7.49 9.59 -3.63
C VAL A 195 8.55 9.20 -2.59
N ARG A 196 9.80 9.04 -2.98
CA ARG A 196 10.89 8.68 -2.06
C ARG A 196 11.12 9.74 -0.99
N ARG A 197 11.14 11.02 -1.37
CA ARG A 197 11.26 12.13 -0.40
C ARG A 197 10.10 12.13 0.59
N GLY A 198 8.87 11.91 0.11
CA GLY A 198 7.70 11.81 0.97
C GLY A 198 7.77 10.61 1.92
N GLU A 199 8.23 9.44 1.46
CA GLU A 199 8.44 8.26 2.30
C GLU A 199 9.46 8.54 3.41
N ASP A 200 10.59 9.18 3.09
CA ASP A 200 11.62 9.55 4.05
C ASP A 200 11.10 10.52 5.12
N LYS A 201 10.19 11.42 4.75
CA LYS A 201 9.62 12.43 5.65
C LYS A 201 8.43 11.91 6.47
N TRP A 202 7.53 11.15 5.85
CA TRP A 202 6.22 10.88 6.41
C TRP A 202 5.94 9.44 6.79
N ILE A 203 6.78 8.46 6.36
CA ILE A 203 6.51 7.04 6.55
C ILE A 203 7.62 6.36 7.35
N PHE A 204 8.87 6.45 6.89
CA PHE A 204 9.99 5.73 7.53
C PHE A 204 10.29 6.18 8.96
N PRO A 205 10.13 7.45 9.36
CA PRO A 205 10.35 7.85 10.76
C PRO A 205 9.43 7.14 11.76
N TYR A 206 8.29 6.63 11.29
CA TYR A 206 7.29 5.99 12.15
C TYR A 206 7.31 4.46 12.08
N GLN A 207 8.18 3.84 11.31
CA GLN A 207 8.21 2.37 11.15
C GLN A 207 8.47 1.63 12.47
N GLU A 208 9.26 2.22 13.36
CA GLU A 208 9.56 1.66 14.68
C GLU A 208 8.35 1.69 15.64
N ASN A 209 7.30 2.41 15.30
CA ASN A 209 6.06 2.38 16.06
C ASN A 209 5.26 1.09 15.84
N ALA A 210 5.67 0.21 14.92
CA ALA A 210 4.97 -1.01 14.60
C ALA A 210 5.08 -2.06 15.72
N ASP A 211 3.94 -2.69 16.05
CA ASP A 211 3.90 -3.86 16.93
C ASP A 211 4.32 -5.13 16.19
N ALA A 212 4.20 -5.14 14.86
CA ALA A 212 4.63 -6.25 13.99
C ALA A 212 5.07 -5.73 12.62
N MET A 213 6.04 -6.44 12.00
CA MET A 213 6.47 -6.20 10.62
C MET A 213 6.10 -7.38 9.74
N PHE A 214 5.63 -7.10 8.54
CA PHE A 214 5.33 -8.11 7.52
C PHE A 214 6.14 -7.84 6.25
N ASN A 215 6.98 -8.81 5.89
CA ASN A 215 7.67 -8.77 4.60
C ASN A 215 6.76 -9.29 3.49
N SER A 216 6.40 -8.42 2.57
CA SER A 216 5.54 -8.73 1.43
C SER A 216 6.31 -9.15 0.18
N SER A 217 7.65 -9.17 0.22
CA SER A 217 8.47 -9.60 -0.90
C SER A 217 8.37 -11.12 -1.11
N LEU A 218 8.28 -11.53 -2.37
CA LEU A 218 8.29 -12.92 -2.77
C LEU A 218 9.57 -13.21 -3.56
N LEU A 219 10.26 -14.31 -3.27
CA LEU A 219 11.55 -14.65 -3.87
C LEU A 219 11.51 -14.70 -5.40
N PHE A 220 10.37 -15.05 -5.97
CA PHE A 220 10.18 -15.25 -7.41
C PHE A 220 9.53 -14.05 -8.12
N GLU A 221 9.18 -13.00 -7.41
CA GLU A 221 8.33 -11.94 -7.97
C GLU A 221 8.97 -11.17 -9.12
N LEU A 222 10.28 -10.94 -9.07
CA LEU A 222 10.99 -10.25 -10.15
C LEU A 222 10.97 -11.06 -11.44
N ALA A 223 11.09 -12.38 -11.35
CA ALA A 223 10.99 -13.28 -12.48
C ALA A 223 9.58 -13.25 -13.13
N VAL A 224 8.53 -13.12 -12.32
CA VAL A 224 7.15 -13.00 -12.83
C VAL A 224 6.88 -11.60 -13.37
N MET A 225 7.34 -10.54 -12.66
CA MET A 225 7.12 -9.16 -13.06
C MET A 225 7.86 -8.79 -14.36
N LYS A 226 8.94 -9.49 -14.69
CA LYS A 226 9.73 -9.25 -15.90
C LYS A 226 8.87 -9.15 -17.15
N ASP A 227 8.02 -10.14 -17.41
CA ASP A 227 7.20 -10.19 -18.62
C ASP A 227 6.21 -9.03 -18.74
N TYR A 228 5.82 -8.44 -17.60
CA TYR A 228 4.96 -7.26 -17.56
C TYR A 228 5.73 -5.96 -17.68
N ALA A 229 6.84 -5.86 -16.97
CA ALA A 229 7.61 -4.62 -16.89
C ALA A 229 8.41 -4.34 -18.17
N GLN A 230 8.94 -5.37 -18.84
CA GLN A 230 9.77 -5.20 -20.03
C GLN A 230 9.08 -4.39 -21.15
N PRO A 231 7.87 -4.75 -21.62
CA PRO A 231 7.23 -3.98 -22.70
C PRO A 231 6.92 -2.55 -22.27
N ILE A 232 6.53 -2.32 -20.99
CA ILE A 232 6.17 -1.01 -20.46
C ILE A 232 7.42 -0.12 -20.37
N LEU A 233 8.55 -0.65 -19.89
CA LEU A 233 9.82 0.06 -19.78
C LEU A 233 10.45 0.32 -21.16
N SER A 234 10.33 -0.63 -22.09
CA SER A 234 10.82 -0.48 -23.47
C SER A 234 10.09 0.59 -24.28
N ALA A 235 8.90 0.98 -23.86
CA ALA A 235 8.13 2.06 -24.48
C ALA A 235 8.56 3.46 -24.04
N VAL A 236 9.51 3.59 -23.09
CA VAL A 236 10.02 4.89 -22.64
C VAL A 236 10.90 5.50 -23.74
N PRO A 237 10.63 6.74 -24.18
CA PRO A 237 11.40 7.40 -25.24
C PRO A 237 12.88 7.59 -24.87
N HIS A 238 13.77 7.49 -25.88
CA HIS A 238 15.22 7.61 -25.67
C HIS A 238 15.68 9.04 -25.32
N ASP A 239 14.88 10.03 -25.67
CA ASP A 239 15.19 11.45 -25.57
C ASP A 239 14.66 12.12 -24.29
N CYS A 240 14.13 11.31 -23.34
CA CYS A 240 13.63 11.83 -22.07
C CYS A 240 14.57 11.49 -20.89
N PRO A 241 14.55 12.28 -19.81
CA PRO A 241 15.39 12.06 -18.62
C PRO A 241 15.18 10.68 -17.96
N GLU A 242 13.96 10.17 -18.01
CA GLU A 242 13.55 8.90 -17.38
C GLU A 242 14.10 7.67 -18.12
N TYR A 243 14.60 7.83 -19.34
CA TYR A 243 15.14 6.74 -20.15
C TYR A 243 16.30 6.00 -19.46
N ALA A 244 17.20 6.75 -18.83
CA ALA A 244 18.34 6.15 -18.13
C ALA A 244 17.91 5.17 -17.04
N GLU A 245 16.90 5.54 -16.26
CA GLU A 245 16.35 4.68 -15.20
C GLU A 245 15.54 3.51 -15.79
N ALA A 246 14.72 3.74 -16.80
CA ALA A 246 13.99 2.68 -17.50
C ALA A 246 14.95 1.64 -18.08
N HIS A 247 16.05 2.08 -18.72
CA HIS A 247 17.08 1.20 -19.27
C HIS A 247 17.86 0.44 -18.18
N ARG A 248 18.15 1.08 -17.05
CA ARG A 248 18.77 0.45 -15.88
C ARG A 248 17.89 -0.70 -15.37
N LEU A 249 16.58 -0.45 -15.21
CA LEU A 249 15.62 -1.47 -14.76
C LEU A 249 15.48 -2.62 -15.78
N LEU A 250 15.49 -2.33 -17.07
CA LEU A 250 15.47 -3.35 -18.12
C LEU A 250 16.70 -4.26 -18.04
N ARG A 251 17.89 -3.70 -17.86
CA ARG A 251 19.12 -4.47 -17.67
C ARG A 251 19.07 -5.32 -16.40
N PHE A 252 18.58 -4.73 -15.30
CA PHE A 252 18.38 -5.44 -14.04
C PHE A 252 17.45 -6.64 -14.21
N LEU A 253 16.31 -6.48 -14.89
CA LEU A 253 15.40 -7.59 -15.19
C LEU A 253 16.02 -8.65 -16.10
N GLY A 254 17.07 -8.31 -16.84
CA GLY A 254 17.85 -9.26 -17.66
C GLY A 254 18.49 -10.39 -16.87
N TYR A 255 18.78 -10.20 -15.58
CA TYR A 255 19.35 -11.24 -14.71
C TYR A 255 18.37 -12.34 -14.32
N PHE A 256 17.08 -12.16 -14.53
CA PHE A 256 16.05 -13.13 -14.14
C PHE A 256 15.52 -13.89 -15.35
N GLN A 257 15.25 -15.18 -15.17
CA GLN A 257 14.44 -15.95 -16.11
C GLN A 257 12.97 -15.71 -15.82
N SER A 258 12.15 -15.57 -16.87
CA SER A 258 10.72 -15.35 -16.72
C SER A 258 10.02 -16.58 -16.14
N ILE A 259 9.09 -16.35 -15.23
CA ILE A 259 8.16 -17.36 -14.68
C ILE A 259 6.75 -16.99 -15.13
N ASN A 260 6.02 -17.97 -15.66
CA ASN A 260 4.66 -17.75 -16.13
C ASN A 260 3.73 -17.41 -14.96
N GLN A 261 2.96 -16.35 -15.11
CA GLN A 261 1.98 -15.91 -14.10
C GLN A 261 0.89 -16.95 -13.77
N ARG A 262 0.66 -17.95 -14.62
CA ARG A 262 -0.35 -18.99 -14.38
C ARG A 262 -0.09 -19.77 -13.10
N GLU A 263 1.17 -19.87 -12.70
CA GLU A 263 1.59 -20.55 -11.46
C GLU A 263 1.30 -19.71 -10.20
N ILE A 264 0.92 -18.44 -10.36
CA ILE A 264 0.69 -17.54 -9.22
C ILE A 264 -0.76 -17.67 -8.73
N PRO A 265 -0.99 -18.06 -7.47
CA PRO A 265 -2.33 -18.17 -6.91
C PRO A 265 -3.11 -16.84 -7.00
N PRO A 266 -4.44 -16.88 -7.19
CA PRO A 266 -5.25 -15.65 -7.28
C PRO A 266 -5.31 -14.85 -5.98
N THR A 267 -4.91 -15.44 -4.85
CA THR A 267 -4.80 -14.78 -3.53
C THR A 267 -3.40 -14.25 -3.24
N SER A 268 -2.45 -14.37 -4.17
CA SER A 268 -1.08 -13.87 -4.00
C SER A 268 -1.04 -12.34 -3.91
N LEU A 269 -0.09 -11.83 -3.12
CA LEU A 269 0.22 -10.40 -3.04
C LEU A 269 0.55 -9.79 -4.41
N LEU A 270 1.20 -10.55 -5.29
CA LEU A 270 1.52 -10.08 -6.64
C LEU A 270 0.30 -9.76 -7.50
N ARG A 271 -0.83 -10.40 -7.24
CA ARG A 271 -2.06 -10.17 -8.03
C ARG A 271 -2.61 -8.77 -7.90
N GLU A 272 -2.27 -8.04 -6.83
CA GLU A 272 -2.56 -6.61 -6.69
C GLU A 272 -1.96 -5.80 -7.85
N PHE A 273 -0.77 -6.17 -8.31
CA PHE A 273 -0.03 -5.47 -9.36
C PHE A 273 -0.30 -6.07 -10.74
N LEU A 274 -0.30 -7.39 -10.84
CA LEU A 274 -0.42 -8.12 -12.11
C LEU A 274 -1.87 -8.28 -12.58
N GLY A 275 -2.83 -8.20 -11.67
CA GLY A 275 -4.23 -8.53 -11.92
C GLY A 275 -4.55 -10.02 -11.79
N GLY A 276 -5.83 -10.36 -12.00
CA GLY A 276 -6.32 -11.73 -11.81
C GLY A 276 -6.41 -12.15 -10.34
N SER A 277 -6.57 -11.18 -9.44
CA SER A 277 -6.82 -11.41 -8.03
C SER A 277 -8.25 -11.91 -7.80
N SER A 278 -8.42 -12.80 -6.81
CA SER A 278 -9.74 -13.12 -6.25
C SER A 278 -10.26 -12.02 -5.32
N PHE A 279 -9.43 -11.08 -4.93
CA PHE A 279 -9.84 -9.90 -4.17
C PHE A 279 -10.31 -8.78 -5.11
N LYS A 280 -11.35 -8.05 -4.70
CA LYS A 280 -11.75 -6.78 -5.34
C LYS A 280 -10.95 -5.64 -4.73
N TYR A 281 -10.38 -4.79 -5.56
CA TYR A 281 -9.61 -3.60 -5.17
C TYR A 281 -10.39 -2.34 -5.45
#